data_9ccef1541969371b471ca579ab459b27
#
_entry.id   9ccef1541969371b471ca579ab459b27
#
_cell.length_a   1.000
_cell.length_b   1.000
_cell.length_c   1.000
_cell.angle_alpha   90.00
_cell.angle_beta   90.00
_cell.angle_gamma   90.00
#
_symmetry.space_group_name_H-M   'P 1'
#
loop_
_entity.id
_entity.type
_entity.pdbx_description
1 polymer ?
#
loop_
_entity_poly.entity_id
_entity_poly.type
_entity_poly.pdbx_seq_one_letter_code
_entity_poly.pdbx_strand_id
1 'polypeptide(L)'
;EAGSAFWQKGNRINPKETNLPTVMDFKLTIDGHKMFDQETDPWNGLNHLYDHLSLDFLFPDPQKILTFIDNHDTDRFLQAMPDSLGSWKQAIAFLLTSRGIPQLYYGTELLMNGSKEGSDGYVRRDMPGGFPGDTINAFTAEGRTPLQNEAWDYLSKLLHWRRGAANEVIAKGKLKHFMPQNGLYVYERELNGKKVAVLMNGTSKPLTVTMERTLEILPYGETRRDIVTGEDVTIAEKMTFAPRQVMILQNF
;
A
#
# COMPACT_ATOMS: atom_id res chain seq x y z
N GLU A 1 18.61 5.18 3.22
CA GLU A 1 19.74 5.14 4.18
C GLU A 1 19.78 6.38 5.10
N ALA A 2 19.61 7.59 4.56
CA ALA A 2 19.67 8.82 5.37
C ALA A 2 18.65 8.80 6.54
N GLY A 3 17.42 8.35 6.29
CA GLY A 3 16.39 8.27 7.34
C GLY A 3 16.77 7.36 8.50
N SER A 4 17.40 6.21 8.22
CA SER A 4 17.82 5.28 9.26
C SER A 4 18.98 5.81 10.11
N ALA A 5 19.82 6.67 9.54
CA ALA A 5 20.93 7.29 10.26
C ALA A 5 20.48 8.30 11.33
N PHE A 6 19.27 8.87 11.19
CA PHE A 6 18.69 9.83 12.12
C PHE A 6 17.72 9.21 13.12
N TRP A 7 17.54 7.90 13.09
CA TRP A 7 16.69 7.21 14.06
C TRP A 7 17.31 7.23 15.47
N GLN A 8 16.46 7.23 16.49
CA GLN A 8 16.85 7.33 17.90
C GLN A 8 17.97 6.37 18.33
N LYS A 9 17.98 5.14 17.80
CA LYS A 9 18.97 4.12 18.12
C LYS A 9 20.02 3.89 17.02
N GLY A 10 19.99 4.72 15.96
CA GLY A 10 20.80 4.47 14.79
C GLY A 10 20.41 3.18 14.06
N ASN A 11 21.33 2.57 13.37
CA ASN A 11 21.17 1.29 12.68
C ASN A 11 22.45 0.45 12.76
N ARG A 12 22.47 -0.75 12.15
CA ARG A 12 23.63 -1.65 12.19
C ARG A 12 24.88 -1.09 11.51
N ILE A 13 24.72 -0.22 10.52
CA ILE A 13 25.82 0.42 9.76
C ILE A 13 26.25 1.70 10.47
N ASN A 14 25.31 2.49 10.97
CA ASN A 14 25.56 3.71 11.70
C ASN A 14 24.83 3.66 13.07
N PRO A 15 25.51 3.16 14.10
CA PRO A 15 24.91 2.94 15.44
C PRO A 15 24.75 4.20 16.27
N LYS A 16 25.06 5.39 15.72
CA LYS A 16 24.89 6.65 16.47
C LYS A 16 23.42 6.85 16.81
N GLU A 17 23.16 7.03 18.10
CA GLU A 17 21.84 7.38 18.59
C GLU A 17 21.48 8.83 18.22
N THR A 18 20.23 9.03 17.88
CA THR A 18 19.62 10.35 17.71
C THR A 18 18.39 10.42 18.63
N ASN A 19 17.82 11.60 18.79
CA ASN A 19 16.62 11.77 19.63
C ASN A 19 15.30 11.65 18.81
N LEU A 20 15.34 11.21 17.56
CA LEU A 20 14.13 11.05 16.76
C LEU A 20 13.40 9.76 17.12
N PRO A 21 12.13 9.84 17.56
CA PRO A 21 11.34 8.67 17.91
C PRO A 21 10.88 7.87 16.68
N THR A 22 10.83 8.50 15.52
CA THR A 22 10.45 7.91 14.23
C THR A 22 11.01 8.72 13.07
N VAL A 23 10.98 8.16 11.87
CA VAL A 23 11.36 8.80 10.61
C VAL A 23 10.29 8.57 9.55
N MET A 24 10.29 9.41 8.50
CA MET A 24 9.37 9.30 7.36
C MET A 24 10.00 8.50 6.23
N ASP A 25 9.19 7.66 5.58
CA ASP A 25 9.61 6.80 4.47
C ASP A 25 9.48 7.52 3.12
N PHE A 26 10.30 8.53 2.90
CA PHE A 26 10.31 9.27 1.63
C PHE A 26 10.69 8.40 0.44
N LYS A 27 11.48 7.34 0.64
CA LYS A 27 11.86 6.47 -0.46
C LYS A 27 10.67 5.73 -1.04
N LEU A 28 9.74 5.28 -0.20
CA LEU A 28 8.48 4.67 -0.66
C LEU A 28 7.71 5.62 -1.58
N THR A 29 7.64 6.90 -1.25
CA THR A 29 6.93 7.91 -2.03
C THR A 29 7.67 8.25 -3.34
N ILE A 30 8.98 8.51 -3.27
CA ILE A 30 9.79 8.91 -4.43
C ILE A 30 9.81 7.81 -5.51
N ASP A 31 9.90 6.56 -5.09
CA ASP A 31 9.94 5.41 -6.00
C ASP A 31 8.55 4.75 -6.21
N GLY A 32 7.49 5.29 -5.61
CA GLY A 32 6.16 4.68 -5.60
C GLY A 32 5.60 4.39 -7.00
N HIS A 33 5.79 5.30 -7.95
CA HIS A 33 5.40 5.09 -9.34
C HIS A 33 6.15 3.92 -10.00
N LYS A 34 7.42 3.70 -9.67
CA LYS A 34 8.18 2.54 -10.16
C LYS A 34 7.68 1.25 -9.55
N MET A 35 7.26 1.30 -8.27
CA MET A 35 6.80 0.12 -7.55
C MET A 35 5.42 -0.36 -8.02
N PHE A 36 4.48 0.57 -8.26
CA PHE A 36 3.08 0.20 -8.46
C PHE A 36 2.58 0.37 -9.90
N ASP A 37 3.22 1.18 -10.73
CA ASP A 37 2.78 1.43 -12.10
C ASP A 37 3.54 0.59 -13.15
N GLN A 38 4.84 0.39 -12.95
CA GLN A 38 5.62 -0.43 -13.87
C GLN A 38 5.17 -1.89 -13.84
N GLU A 39 5.32 -2.56 -14.99
CA GLU A 39 5.12 -4.01 -15.06
C GLU A 39 6.09 -4.73 -14.13
N THR A 40 5.58 -5.67 -13.35
CA THR A 40 6.43 -6.47 -12.46
C THR A 40 7.15 -7.55 -13.26
N ASP A 41 8.44 -7.38 -13.39
CA ASP A 41 9.40 -8.33 -13.93
C ASP A 41 10.57 -8.52 -12.94
N PRO A 42 11.64 -9.27 -13.22
CA PRO A 42 12.74 -9.46 -12.27
C PRO A 42 13.44 -8.17 -11.79
N TRP A 43 13.26 -7.04 -12.45
CA TRP A 43 13.97 -5.79 -12.18
C TRP A 43 13.06 -4.59 -11.90
N ASN A 44 11.77 -4.72 -12.15
CA ASN A 44 10.83 -3.60 -12.14
C ASN A 44 9.57 -3.90 -11.32
N GLY A 45 8.72 -2.89 -11.16
CA GLY A 45 7.42 -3.00 -10.52
C GLY A 45 7.53 -3.39 -9.05
N LEU A 46 6.74 -4.37 -8.62
CA LEU A 46 6.68 -4.80 -7.22
C LEU A 46 8.00 -5.44 -6.71
N ASN A 47 9.00 -5.73 -7.57
CA ASN A 47 10.34 -6.08 -7.10
C ASN A 47 11.02 -4.89 -6.40
N HIS A 48 10.82 -3.66 -6.87
CA HIS A 48 11.33 -2.49 -6.14
C HIS A 48 10.69 -2.36 -4.74
N LEU A 49 9.42 -2.74 -4.59
CA LEU A 49 8.75 -2.77 -3.30
C LEU A 49 9.33 -3.85 -2.38
N TYR A 50 9.59 -5.05 -2.93
CA TYR A 50 10.26 -6.12 -2.22
C TYR A 50 11.64 -5.69 -1.73
N ASP A 51 12.46 -5.10 -2.62
CA ASP A 51 13.80 -4.62 -2.29
C ASP A 51 13.76 -3.52 -1.22
N HIS A 52 12.78 -2.61 -1.30
CA HIS A 52 12.58 -1.57 -0.31
C HIS A 52 12.33 -2.15 1.08
N LEU A 53 11.42 -3.11 1.21
CA LEU A 53 11.14 -3.78 2.49
C LEU A 53 12.30 -4.65 2.97
N SER A 54 13.11 -5.19 2.06
CA SER A 54 14.30 -5.98 2.41
C SER A 54 15.34 -5.17 3.18
N LEU A 55 15.27 -3.84 3.12
CA LEU A 55 16.14 -2.93 3.87
C LEU A 55 15.61 -2.60 5.28
N ASP A 56 14.47 -3.15 5.68
CA ASP A 56 13.86 -2.88 7.00
C ASP A 56 14.79 -3.26 8.16
N PHE A 57 15.72 -4.18 7.97
CA PHE A 57 16.74 -4.53 8.97
C PHE A 57 17.66 -3.36 9.36
N LEU A 58 17.71 -2.30 8.55
CA LEU A 58 18.47 -1.08 8.85
C LEU A 58 17.80 -0.23 9.93
N PHE A 59 16.51 -0.41 10.15
CA PHE A 59 15.75 0.35 11.13
C PHE A 59 15.65 -0.40 12.45
N PRO A 60 15.71 0.29 13.60
CA PRO A 60 15.53 -0.34 14.92
C PRO A 60 14.14 -0.98 15.09
N ASP A 61 13.10 -0.34 14.57
CA ASP A 61 11.72 -0.80 14.63
C ASP A 61 10.93 -0.33 13.39
N PRO A 62 10.86 -1.12 12.33
CA PRO A 62 10.15 -0.74 11.10
C PRO A 62 8.66 -0.46 11.30
N GLN A 63 8.05 -0.96 12.40
CA GLN A 63 6.64 -0.70 12.71
C GLN A 63 6.37 0.76 13.09
N LYS A 64 7.40 1.52 13.43
CA LYS A 64 7.29 2.94 13.80
C LYS A 64 7.62 3.90 12.67
N ILE A 65 8.01 3.43 11.50
CA ILE A 65 8.26 4.29 10.33
C ILE A 65 6.94 4.89 9.88
N LEU A 66 6.90 6.21 9.66
CA LEU A 66 5.76 6.88 9.05
C LEU A 66 5.78 6.62 7.54
N THR A 67 4.81 5.86 7.04
CA THR A 67 4.69 5.46 5.63
C THR A 67 3.62 6.28 4.93
N PHE A 68 3.87 6.67 3.69
CA PHE A 68 2.94 7.45 2.87
C PHE A 68 3.25 7.26 1.38
N ILE A 69 2.26 7.48 0.53
CA ILE A 69 2.43 7.41 -0.93
C ILE A 69 2.51 8.78 -1.57
N ASP A 70 1.97 9.79 -0.93
CA ASP A 70 2.10 11.21 -1.26
C ASP A 70 1.92 12.08 -0.01
N ASN A 71 2.35 13.33 -0.08
CA ASN A 71 2.13 14.35 0.94
C ASN A 71 2.23 15.77 0.32
N HIS A 72 2.22 16.80 1.17
CA HIS A 72 2.30 18.19 0.75
C HIS A 72 3.67 18.62 0.19
N ASP A 73 4.70 17.79 0.34
CA ASP A 73 6.07 18.03 -0.13
C ASP A 73 6.47 17.19 -1.35
N THR A 74 5.57 16.34 -1.83
CA THR A 74 5.79 15.48 -3.00
C THR A 74 4.74 15.72 -4.07
N ASP A 75 4.98 15.24 -5.27
CA ASP A 75 3.91 15.12 -6.26
C ASP A 75 2.80 14.23 -5.71
N ARG A 76 1.56 14.48 -6.13
CA ARG A 76 0.45 13.58 -5.85
C ARG A 76 0.70 12.22 -6.49
N PHE A 77 0.33 11.15 -5.82
CA PHE A 77 0.60 9.78 -6.27
C PHE A 77 0.12 9.55 -7.71
N LEU A 78 -1.08 10.01 -8.05
CA LEU A 78 -1.63 9.86 -9.40
C LEU A 78 -1.07 10.83 -10.44
N GLN A 79 -0.21 11.78 -10.07
CA GLN A 79 0.42 12.65 -11.06
C GLN A 79 1.29 11.87 -12.05
N ALA A 80 1.96 10.84 -11.57
CA ALA A 80 2.77 9.96 -12.42
C ALA A 80 1.95 8.83 -13.09
N MET A 81 0.70 8.62 -12.67
CA MET A 81 -0.15 7.47 -13.06
C MET A 81 -1.61 7.90 -13.27
N PRO A 82 -1.92 8.82 -14.19
CA PRO A 82 -3.23 9.48 -14.25
C PRO A 82 -4.40 8.52 -14.50
N ASP A 83 -4.18 7.36 -15.13
CA ASP A 83 -5.23 6.43 -15.56
C ASP A 83 -5.22 5.09 -14.80
N SER A 84 -4.43 4.98 -13.72
CA SER A 84 -4.22 3.68 -13.05
C SER A 84 -4.89 3.58 -11.69
N LEU A 85 -6.21 3.39 -11.67
CA LEU A 85 -6.92 3.05 -10.43
C LEU A 85 -6.42 1.72 -9.82
N GLY A 86 -6.03 0.76 -10.66
CA GLY A 86 -5.49 -0.51 -10.19
C GLY A 86 -4.18 -0.34 -9.41
N SER A 87 -3.24 0.45 -9.93
CA SER A 87 -1.97 0.77 -9.26
C SER A 87 -2.21 1.57 -7.98
N TRP A 88 -3.17 2.52 -7.99
CA TRP A 88 -3.57 3.23 -6.79
C TRP A 88 -4.15 2.29 -5.72
N LYS A 89 -5.01 1.35 -6.10
CA LYS A 89 -5.55 0.34 -5.18
C LYS A 89 -4.44 -0.53 -4.57
N GLN A 90 -3.43 -0.90 -5.35
CA GLN A 90 -2.26 -1.64 -4.85
C GLN A 90 -1.47 -0.82 -3.83
N ALA A 91 -1.20 0.45 -4.13
CA ALA A 91 -0.47 1.34 -3.22
C ALA A 91 -1.24 1.59 -1.91
N ILE A 92 -2.55 1.80 -1.96
CA ILE A 92 -3.42 1.95 -0.78
C ILE A 92 -3.46 0.64 0.03
N ALA A 93 -3.64 -0.51 -0.63
CA ALA A 93 -3.62 -1.80 0.06
C ALA A 93 -2.30 -2.01 0.78
N PHE A 94 -1.17 -1.76 0.11
CA PHE A 94 0.16 -1.85 0.71
C PHE A 94 0.29 -0.89 1.90
N LEU A 95 -0.04 0.37 1.74
CA LEU A 95 0.03 1.39 2.79
C LEU A 95 -0.75 0.97 4.06
N LEU A 96 -1.92 0.37 3.87
CA LEU A 96 -2.81 0.01 4.97
C LEU A 96 -2.56 -1.39 5.55
N THR A 97 -1.77 -2.24 4.92
CA THR A 97 -1.56 -3.64 5.37
C THR A 97 -0.10 -3.98 5.66
N SER A 98 0.84 -3.18 5.19
CA SER A 98 2.27 -3.37 5.42
C SER A 98 2.70 -2.93 6.83
N ARG A 99 3.99 -2.79 7.03
CA ARG A 99 4.59 -2.27 8.26
C ARG A 99 4.50 -0.74 8.31
N GLY A 100 4.65 -0.18 9.50
CA GLY A 100 4.72 1.26 9.73
C GLY A 100 3.38 1.90 10.13
N ILE A 101 3.42 3.22 10.26
CA ILE A 101 2.28 4.07 10.60
C ILE A 101 1.82 4.75 9.30
N PRO A 102 0.67 4.38 8.74
CA PRO A 102 0.22 4.95 7.48
C PRO A 102 -0.23 6.40 7.66
N GLN A 103 0.25 7.26 6.79
CA GLN A 103 -0.23 8.63 6.61
C GLN A 103 -0.97 8.74 5.28
N LEU A 104 -2.19 9.24 5.32
CA LEU A 104 -2.98 9.59 4.14
C LEU A 104 -3.04 11.10 4.01
N TYR A 105 -2.67 11.60 2.85
CA TYR A 105 -2.81 13.01 2.54
C TYR A 105 -4.21 13.28 2.01
N TYR A 106 -4.84 14.41 2.40
CA TYR A 106 -6.18 14.75 1.95
C TYR A 106 -6.27 14.81 0.43
N GLY A 107 -7.39 14.39 -0.12
CA GLY A 107 -7.62 14.36 -1.56
C GLY A 107 -7.06 13.11 -2.26
N THR A 108 -6.25 12.29 -1.59
CA THR A 108 -5.81 10.98 -2.12
C THR A 108 -7.03 10.07 -2.31
N GLU A 109 -8.01 10.14 -1.42
CA GLU A 109 -9.32 9.45 -1.51
C GLU A 109 -10.20 9.91 -2.68
N LEU A 110 -9.92 11.10 -3.21
CA LEU A 110 -10.61 11.69 -4.37
C LEU A 110 -9.79 11.58 -5.66
N LEU A 111 -8.69 10.83 -5.64
CA LEU A 111 -7.80 10.72 -6.79
C LEU A 111 -7.27 12.09 -7.25
N MET A 112 -7.04 13.03 -6.33
CA MET A 112 -6.48 14.33 -6.68
C MET A 112 -5.06 14.13 -7.23
N ASN A 113 -4.77 14.78 -8.34
CA ASN A 113 -3.45 14.85 -8.95
C ASN A 113 -2.80 16.23 -8.71
N GLY A 114 -1.53 16.35 -9.01
CA GLY A 114 -0.78 17.59 -8.92
C GLY A 114 0.72 17.35 -8.89
N SER A 115 1.46 18.19 -9.58
CA SER A 115 2.94 18.18 -9.59
C SER A 115 3.50 19.43 -8.93
N LYS A 116 4.65 19.28 -8.32
CA LYS A 116 5.43 20.41 -7.76
C LYS A 116 6.19 21.21 -8.81
N GLU A 117 6.25 20.77 -10.07
CA GLU A 117 7.01 21.44 -11.12
C GLU A 117 6.68 22.93 -11.29
N GLY A 118 5.47 23.36 -11.01
CA GLY A 118 5.09 24.77 -11.11
C GLY A 118 5.11 25.51 -9.77
N SER A 119 4.60 24.91 -8.75
CA SER A 119 4.61 25.39 -7.36
C SER A 119 4.00 24.35 -6.42
N ASP A 120 4.26 24.51 -5.12
CA ASP A 120 3.62 23.73 -4.05
C ASP A 120 2.09 23.86 -4.06
N GLY A 121 1.53 24.95 -4.55
CA GLY A 121 0.10 25.18 -4.66
C GLY A 121 -0.62 24.11 -5.48
N TYR A 122 0.02 23.53 -6.49
CA TYR A 122 -0.60 22.49 -7.32
C TYR A 122 -0.84 21.17 -6.57
N VAL A 123 -0.04 20.84 -5.58
CA VAL A 123 -0.22 19.65 -4.75
C VAL A 123 -1.03 19.93 -3.48
N ARG A 124 -1.28 21.21 -3.16
CA ARG A 124 -1.98 21.69 -1.96
C ARG A 124 -3.30 22.39 -2.28
N ARG A 125 -3.93 22.01 -3.40
CA ARG A 125 -5.24 22.58 -3.81
C ARG A 125 -6.30 22.26 -2.78
N ASP A 126 -7.29 23.15 -2.66
CA ASP A 126 -8.42 22.99 -1.74
C ASP A 126 -9.19 21.69 -2.01
N MET A 127 -9.74 21.12 -0.95
CA MET A 127 -10.65 19.97 -1.02
C MET A 127 -11.98 20.47 -1.59
N PRO A 128 -12.48 19.94 -2.71
CA PRO A 128 -13.74 20.37 -3.30
C PRO A 128 -14.92 20.19 -2.32
N GLY A 129 -15.64 21.27 -2.01
CA GLY A 129 -16.74 21.29 -1.04
C GLY A 129 -16.32 21.70 0.37
N GLY A 130 -15.05 22.07 0.59
CA GLY A 130 -14.52 22.51 1.89
C GLY A 130 -14.74 23.99 2.19
N PHE A 131 -15.04 24.81 1.17
CA PHE A 131 -15.11 26.26 1.29
C PHE A 131 -16.43 26.86 0.80
N PRO A 132 -16.86 27.98 1.37
CA PRO A 132 -18.03 28.72 0.86
C PRO A 132 -17.81 29.13 -0.60
N GLY A 133 -18.77 28.85 -1.46
CA GLY A 133 -18.73 29.14 -2.89
C GLY A 133 -18.25 27.97 -3.77
N ASP A 134 -17.84 26.85 -3.19
CA ASP A 134 -17.56 25.65 -3.96
C ASP A 134 -18.81 25.19 -4.69
N THR A 135 -18.66 24.94 -5.99
CA THR A 135 -19.76 24.43 -6.85
C THR A 135 -19.91 22.91 -6.80
N ILE A 136 -18.92 22.21 -6.27
CA ILE A 136 -18.89 20.76 -6.12
C ILE A 136 -18.61 20.44 -4.65
N ASN A 137 -19.35 19.47 -4.11
CA ASN A 137 -19.11 18.95 -2.77
C ASN A 137 -18.68 17.47 -2.84
N ALA A 138 -17.38 17.22 -2.83
CA ALA A 138 -16.84 15.87 -2.88
C ALA A 138 -16.96 15.07 -1.56
N PHE A 139 -17.46 15.67 -0.49
CA PHE A 139 -17.84 14.94 0.74
C PHE A 139 -19.08 14.09 0.54
N THR A 140 -19.88 14.37 -0.48
CA THR A 140 -21.06 13.57 -0.84
C THR A 140 -20.84 12.73 -2.10
N ALA A 141 -21.55 11.61 -2.25
CA ALA A 141 -21.42 10.73 -3.41
C ALA A 141 -21.82 11.41 -4.73
N GLU A 142 -22.80 12.31 -4.67
CA GLU A 142 -23.31 13.06 -5.82
C GLU A 142 -22.28 14.08 -6.36
N GLY A 143 -21.42 14.60 -5.48
CA GLY A 143 -20.35 15.53 -5.86
C GLY A 143 -19.08 14.86 -6.38
N ARG A 144 -19.00 13.52 -6.32
CA ARG A 144 -17.88 12.73 -6.80
C ARG A 144 -18.18 12.11 -8.16
N THR A 145 -17.18 11.97 -9.01
CA THR A 145 -17.28 11.15 -10.22
C THR A 145 -17.44 9.66 -9.86
N PRO A 146 -17.93 8.80 -10.77
CA PRO A 146 -17.99 7.36 -10.53
C PRO A 146 -16.64 6.76 -10.08
N LEU A 147 -15.52 7.19 -10.70
CA LEU A 147 -14.18 6.73 -10.36
C LEU A 147 -13.75 7.17 -8.95
N GLN A 148 -14.09 8.40 -8.57
CA GLN A 148 -13.83 8.90 -7.21
C GLN A 148 -14.69 8.18 -6.16
N ASN A 149 -15.93 7.83 -6.48
CA ASN A 149 -16.76 7.02 -5.59
C ASN A 149 -16.14 5.63 -5.38
N GLU A 150 -15.67 4.98 -6.46
CA GLU A 150 -14.98 3.68 -6.36
C GLU A 150 -13.72 3.75 -5.48
N ALA A 151 -12.91 4.79 -5.64
CA ALA A 151 -11.71 5.00 -4.81
C ALA A 151 -12.07 5.27 -3.34
N TRP A 152 -13.05 6.14 -3.11
CA TRP A 152 -13.56 6.45 -1.77
C TRP A 152 -14.08 5.22 -1.04
N ASP A 153 -14.90 4.43 -1.70
CA ASP A 153 -15.51 3.22 -1.12
C ASP A 153 -14.43 2.17 -0.80
N TYR A 154 -13.48 1.98 -1.73
CA TYR A 154 -12.35 1.08 -1.52
C TYR A 154 -11.49 1.49 -0.31
N LEU A 155 -11.09 2.76 -0.24
CA LEU A 155 -10.28 3.28 0.87
C LEU A 155 -11.05 3.24 2.19
N SER A 156 -12.31 3.69 2.20
CA SER A 156 -13.20 3.66 3.37
C SER A 156 -13.35 2.25 3.93
N LYS A 157 -13.62 1.27 3.06
CA LYS A 157 -13.71 -0.15 3.43
C LYS A 157 -12.45 -0.65 4.12
N LEU A 158 -11.29 -0.38 3.55
CA LEU A 158 -10.01 -0.82 4.12
C LEU A 158 -9.67 -0.12 5.44
N LEU A 159 -9.99 1.17 5.58
CA LEU A 159 -9.78 1.92 6.82
C LEU A 159 -10.65 1.39 7.97
N HIS A 160 -11.93 1.12 7.71
CA HIS A 160 -12.83 0.54 8.71
C HIS A 160 -12.37 -0.86 9.14
N TRP A 161 -12.02 -1.70 8.18
CA TRP A 161 -11.49 -3.03 8.45
C TRP A 161 -10.18 -2.98 9.25
N ARG A 162 -9.22 -2.14 8.84
CA ARG A 162 -7.93 -1.98 9.52
C ARG A 162 -8.11 -1.44 10.94
N ARG A 163 -9.00 -0.46 11.17
CA ARG A 163 -9.30 0.08 12.49
C ARG A 163 -10.02 -0.92 13.39
N GLY A 164 -10.79 -1.82 12.82
CA GLY A 164 -11.55 -2.86 13.51
C GLY A 164 -10.80 -4.16 13.71
N ALA A 165 -11.25 -5.21 13.05
CA ALA A 165 -10.80 -6.59 13.25
C ALA A 165 -9.31 -6.84 12.99
N ALA A 166 -8.72 -6.11 12.04
CA ALA A 166 -7.33 -6.29 11.63
C ALA A 166 -6.33 -5.42 12.39
N ASN A 167 -6.76 -4.50 13.25
CA ASN A 167 -5.91 -3.47 13.84
C ASN A 167 -4.63 -4.04 14.46
N GLU A 168 -4.75 -5.01 15.37
CA GLU A 168 -3.59 -5.56 16.06
C GLU A 168 -2.66 -6.36 15.14
N VAL A 169 -3.23 -7.17 14.23
CA VAL A 169 -2.45 -7.97 13.28
C VAL A 169 -1.62 -7.07 12.38
N ILE A 170 -2.21 -6.01 11.85
CA ILE A 170 -1.50 -5.08 10.97
C ILE A 170 -0.50 -4.22 11.75
N ALA A 171 -0.87 -3.71 12.93
CA ALA A 171 -0.01 -2.80 13.69
C ALA A 171 1.18 -3.51 14.36
N LYS A 172 1.01 -4.77 14.81
CA LYS A 172 1.99 -5.47 15.66
C LYS A 172 2.49 -6.79 15.07
N GLY A 173 1.79 -7.34 14.07
CA GLY A 173 2.12 -8.63 13.48
C GLY A 173 3.48 -8.64 12.78
N LYS A 174 4.09 -9.81 12.67
CA LYS A 174 5.29 -10.00 11.88
C LYS A 174 4.96 -9.86 10.41
N LEU A 175 5.86 -9.25 9.65
CA LEU A 175 5.80 -9.21 8.19
C LEU A 175 6.64 -10.36 7.63
N LYS A 176 6.03 -11.19 6.80
CA LYS A 176 6.72 -12.15 5.95
C LYS A 176 6.37 -11.83 4.49
N HIS A 177 7.36 -11.74 3.62
CA HIS A 177 7.13 -11.45 2.21
C HIS A 177 7.99 -12.34 1.32
N PHE A 178 7.53 -12.54 0.09
CA PHE A 178 8.17 -13.39 -0.90
C PHE A 178 8.61 -12.54 -2.07
N MET A 179 9.80 -12.76 -2.59
CA MET A 179 10.25 -12.10 -3.81
C MET A 179 9.21 -12.32 -4.93
N PRO A 180 8.76 -11.28 -5.62
CA PRO A 180 7.80 -11.40 -6.70
C PRO A 180 8.22 -12.44 -7.74
N GLN A 181 7.26 -13.25 -8.17
CA GLN A 181 7.50 -14.27 -9.19
C GLN A 181 6.40 -14.23 -10.23
N ASN A 182 6.81 -14.25 -11.51
CA ASN A 182 5.88 -14.21 -12.65
C ASN A 182 4.85 -13.09 -12.55
N GLY A 183 5.23 -11.93 -11.97
CA GLY A 183 4.34 -10.78 -11.80
C GLY A 183 3.50 -10.77 -10.51
N LEU A 184 3.47 -11.86 -9.73
CA LEU A 184 2.75 -11.91 -8.45
C LEU A 184 3.65 -11.56 -7.28
N TYR A 185 3.26 -10.61 -6.45
CA TYR A 185 3.85 -10.31 -5.16
C TYR A 185 2.93 -10.75 -4.03
N VAL A 186 3.51 -11.42 -3.01
CA VAL A 186 2.75 -11.95 -1.86
C VAL A 186 3.49 -11.61 -0.57
N TYR A 187 2.74 -11.13 0.43
CA TYR A 187 3.20 -10.98 1.81
C TYR A 187 2.09 -11.27 2.80
N GLU A 188 2.49 -11.55 4.05
CA GLU A 188 1.56 -11.85 5.15
C GLU A 188 1.93 -11.02 6.39
N ARG A 189 0.90 -10.58 7.11
CA ARG A 189 0.99 -10.12 8.51
C ARG A 189 0.45 -11.21 9.40
N GLU A 190 1.20 -11.58 10.44
CA GLU A 190 0.79 -12.63 11.38
C GLU A 190 0.98 -12.18 12.83
N LEU A 191 -0.05 -12.40 13.66
CA LEU A 191 -0.02 -12.18 15.10
C LEU A 191 -0.90 -13.21 15.81
N ASN A 192 -0.28 -14.07 16.64
CA ASN A 192 -0.99 -15.05 17.47
C ASN A 192 -1.96 -15.94 16.67
N GLY A 193 -1.54 -16.40 15.49
CA GLY A 193 -2.33 -17.25 14.59
C GLY A 193 -3.35 -16.51 13.72
N LYS A 194 -3.59 -15.24 13.97
CA LYS A 194 -4.35 -14.37 13.06
C LYS A 194 -3.48 -13.93 11.91
N LYS A 195 -3.95 -14.11 10.69
CA LYS A 195 -3.19 -13.90 9.46
C LYS A 195 -3.94 -13.02 8.48
N VAL A 196 -3.21 -12.12 7.84
CA VAL A 196 -3.66 -11.32 6.71
C VAL A 196 -2.63 -11.48 5.61
N ALA A 197 -2.97 -12.20 4.55
CA ALA A 197 -2.14 -12.33 3.37
C ALA A 197 -2.59 -11.36 2.27
N VAL A 198 -1.65 -10.69 1.63
CA VAL A 198 -1.91 -9.76 0.53
C VAL A 198 -1.23 -10.29 -0.72
N LEU A 199 -2.02 -10.39 -1.79
CA LEU A 199 -1.58 -10.86 -3.10
C LEU A 199 -1.83 -9.75 -4.12
N MET A 200 -0.81 -9.41 -4.90
CA MET A 200 -0.88 -8.33 -5.90
C MET A 200 -0.40 -8.83 -7.25
N ASN A 201 -1.25 -8.76 -8.26
CA ASN A 201 -0.83 -8.90 -9.66
C ASN A 201 -0.19 -7.59 -10.11
N GLY A 202 1.14 -7.53 -10.16
CA GLY A 202 1.89 -6.35 -10.58
C GLY A 202 1.95 -6.17 -12.10
N THR A 203 1.03 -6.77 -12.86
CA THR A 203 0.97 -6.65 -14.33
C THR A 203 -0.35 -6.08 -14.82
N SER A 204 -0.33 -5.44 -15.96
CA SER A 204 -1.52 -4.90 -16.67
C SER A 204 -2.34 -5.98 -17.40
N LYS A 205 -2.00 -7.27 -17.22
CA LYS A 205 -2.64 -8.41 -17.87
C LYS A 205 -3.18 -9.40 -16.84
N PRO A 206 -4.17 -10.23 -17.20
CA PRO A 206 -4.54 -11.37 -16.39
C PRO A 206 -3.34 -12.28 -16.15
N LEU A 207 -3.20 -12.76 -14.91
CA LEU A 207 -2.07 -13.56 -14.48
C LEU A 207 -2.56 -14.88 -13.89
N THR A 208 -2.08 -16.01 -14.42
CA THR A 208 -2.29 -17.33 -13.79
C THR A 208 -0.96 -17.89 -13.32
N VAL A 209 -0.86 -18.18 -12.03
CA VAL A 209 0.38 -18.66 -11.40
C VAL A 209 0.13 -19.87 -10.51
N THR A 210 1.16 -20.69 -10.31
CA THR A 210 1.18 -21.72 -9.28
C THR A 210 1.50 -21.10 -7.92
N MET A 211 0.78 -21.54 -6.89
CA MET A 211 0.91 -21.01 -5.51
C MET A 211 1.93 -21.79 -4.66
N GLU A 212 2.71 -22.67 -5.26
CA GLU A 212 3.65 -23.57 -4.57
C GLU A 212 4.62 -22.80 -3.64
N ARG A 213 5.15 -21.68 -4.07
CA ARG A 213 6.10 -20.89 -3.26
C ARG A 213 5.49 -20.22 -2.04
N THR A 214 4.17 -20.10 -1.99
CA THR A 214 3.45 -19.44 -0.90
C THR A 214 2.78 -20.41 0.07
N LEU A 215 2.96 -21.71 -0.10
CA LEU A 215 2.33 -22.75 0.72
C LEU A 215 2.57 -22.60 2.22
N GLU A 216 3.69 -22.01 2.61
CA GLU A 216 4.00 -21.76 4.01
C GLU A 216 2.99 -20.81 4.67
N ILE A 217 2.41 -19.89 3.91
CA ILE A 217 1.43 -18.89 4.40
C ILE A 217 0.03 -19.13 3.85
N LEU A 218 -0.10 -19.77 2.69
CA LEU A 218 -1.35 -20.04 1.97
C LEU A 218 -1.42 -21.51 1.55
N PRO A 219 -1.70 -22.47 2.48
CA PRO A 219 -1.81 -23.88 2.16
C PRO A 219 -2.98 -24.15 1.20
N TYR A 220 -2.80 -25.11 0.29
CA TYR A 220 -3.88 -25.54 -0.59
C TYR A 220 -5.09 -26.04 0.19
N GLY A 221 -6.27 -25.69 -0.26
CA GLY A 221 -7.54 -26.04 0.37
C GLY A 221 -7.93 -25.16 1.56
N GLU A 222 -7.04 -24.28 2.05
CA GLU A 222 -7.44 -23.28 3.05
C GLU A 222 -8.38 -22.27 2.43
N THR A 223 -9.46 -21.93 3.13
CA THR A 223 -10.40 -20.88 2.73
C THR A 223 -10.21 -19.67 3.60
N ARG A 224 -10.10 -18.50 2.98
CA ARG A 224 -9.95 -17.20 3.65
C ARG A 224 -10.93 -16.19 3.08
N ARG A 225 -11.33 -15.23 3.91
CA ARG A 225 -12.16 -14.10 3.49
C ARG A 225 -11.33 -13.06 2.76
N ASP A 226 -11.69 -12.75 1.52
CA ASP A 226 -11.13 -11.59 0.80
C ASP A 226 -11.81 -10.30 1.25
N ILE A 227 -11.05 -9.40 1.84
CA ILE A 227 -11.56 -8.11 2.35
C ILE A 227 -11.97 -7.18 1.21
N VAL A 228 -11.32 -7.29 0.06
CA VAL A 228 -11.60 -6.42 -1.10
C VAL A 228 -12.98 -6.74 -1.68
N THR A 229 -13.25 -8.00 -2.00
CA THR A 229 -14.52 -8.43 -2.60
C THR A 229 -15.58 -8.74 -1.54
N GLY A 230 -15.19 -9.20 -0.38
CA GLY A 230 -16.06 -9.74 0.64
C GLY A 230 -16.48 -11.18 0.37
N GLU A 231 -15.77 -11.92 -0.46
CA GLU A 231 -16.02 -13.31 -0.79
C GLU A 231 -15.03 -14.24 -0.08
N ASP A 232 -15.41 -15.50 0.07
CA ASP A 232 -14.51 -16.53 0.56
C ASP A 232 -13.72 -17.14 -0.59
N VAL A 233 -12.40 -17.18 -0.43
CA VAL A 233 -11.46 -17.67 -1.44
C VAL A 233 -10.76 -18.91 -0.93
N THR A 234 -10.90 -20.03 -1.65
CA THR A 234 -10.14 -21.25 -1.39
C THR A 234 -8.84 -21.25 -2.17
N ILE A 235 -7.73 -21.47 -1.48
CA ILE A 235 -6.40 -21.48 -2.08
C ILE A 235 -6.23 -22.73 -2.94
N ALA A 236 -6.12 -22.54 -4.24
CA ALA A 236 -5.90 -23.61 -5.22
C ALA A 236 -4.42 -23.69 -5.61
N GLU A 237 -4.01 -24.81 -6.21
CA GLU A 237 -2.65 -24.99 -6.75
C GLU A 237 -2.32 -23.91 -7.80
N LYS A 238 -3.31 -23.55 -8.62
CA LYS A 238 -3.23 -22.45 -9.59
C LYS A 238 -4.30 -21.43 -9.27
N MET A 239 -3.91 -20.16 -9.24
CA MET A 239 -4.84 -19.05 -9.05
C MET A 239 -4.70 -18.05 -10.21
N THR A 240 -5.82 -17.43 -10.59
CA THR A 240 -5.88 -16.41 -11.65
C THR A 240 -6.25 -15.08 -11.03
N PHE A 241 -5.52 -14.06 -11.42
CA PHE A 241 -5.69 -12.68 -10.97
C PHE A 241 -6.02 -11.78 -12.17
N ALA A 242 -6.99 -10.90 -12.03
CA ALA A 242 -7.24 -9.85 -13.01
C ALA A 242 -6.06 -8.85 -13.08
N PRO A 243 -5.98 -8.03 -14.15
CA PRO A 243 -4.96 -6.97 -14.23
C PRO A 243 -4.92 -6.09 -12.99
N ARG A 244 -3.73 -5.86 -12.43
CA ARG A 244 -3.53 -5.04 -11.22
C ARG A 244 -4.39 -5.43 -10.02
N GLN A 245 -4.92 -6.63 -9.98
CA GLN A 245 -5.76 -7.09 -8.87
C GLN A 245 -4.99 -7.14 -7.56
N VAL A 246 -5.69 -6.75 -6.49
CA VAL A 246 -5.29 -6.97 -5.10
C VAL A 246 -6.30 -7.90 -4.45
N MET A 247 -5.81 -8.89 -3.70
CA MET A 247 -6.58 -9.68 -2.76
C MET A 247 -6.01 -9.49 -1.36
N ILE A 248 -6.87 -9.32 -0.36
CA ILE A 248 -6.50 -9.20 1.05
C ILE A 248 -7.22 -10.31 1.81
N LEU A 249 -6.54 -11.40 2.07
CA LEU A 249 -7.11 -12.63 2.59
C LEU A 249 -6.87 -12.77 4.09
N GLN A 250 -7.92 -12.76 4.90
CA GLN A 250 -7.83 -12.98 6.35
C GLN A 250 -8.41 -14.35 6.77
N ASN A 251 -7.91 -14.90 7.88
CA ASN A 251 -8.34 -16.19 8.43
C ASN A 251 -9.15 -16.10 9.74
N PHE A 252 -9.63 -14.91 10.14
CA PHE A 252 -10.33 -14.68 11.41
C PHE A 252 -11.59 -13.85 11.24
#